data_2e17b119fa12c119a2d82dfc039879ce
#
_entry.id   2e17b119fa12c119a2d82dfc039879ce
#
_cell.length_a   1.000
_cell.length_b   1.000
_cell.length_c   1.000
_cell.angle_alpha   90.00
_cell.angle_beta   90.00
_cell.angle_gamma   90.00
#
_symmetry.space_group_name_H-M   'P 1'
#
loop_
_entity.id
_entity.type
_entity.pdbx_description
1 polymer ?
#
loop_
_entity_poly.entity_id
_entity_poly.type
_entity_poly.pdbx_seq_one_letter_code
_entity_poly.pdbx_strand_id
1 'polypeptide(L)'
;MIEGGIQLTTSFHLSGIIPVAGQKLDFNFPWHDCLQPIGENYLAVERAVWECACAGCETIWIVCHDDIQPLIRHRLGDFVQDPLKYDLPRKRAPKQFERTIPIYYVPIHPKDRDKRDCLGWSVLYGALTSYWLSKTISKWVVPDKYYAAFPYGIYDPTLVIPYRSKISSKKDFHVSFDGKTIKNNEYLGFTFDAEDFKEARRIIRKEGTGEFADYDAPKRIPREERWSARFFELDKIFKCVKMEDTRLEIPWYYNIGNWQGLKTFLGSDFSLDRPAGDVLGYHEWNMIGVDNEEDK
;
A
#
# COMPACT_ATOMS: atom_id res chain seq x y z
N MET A 1 -7.66 33.85 -33.72
CA MET A 1 -6.60 33.73 -32.71
C MET A 1 -7.07 32.66 -31.73
N ILE A 2 -6.50 31.45 -31.79
CA ILE A 2 -6.83 30.34 -30.90
C ILE A 2 -5.64 30.27 -29.95
N GLU A 3 -5.78 30.86 -28.77
CA GLU A 3 -4.85 30.66 -27.67
C GLU A 3 -5.14 29.29 -27.02
N GLY A 4 -4.65 28.25 -27.63
CA GLY A 4 -4.57 26.95 -27.02
C GLY A 4 -3.26 26.83 -26.21
N GLY A 5 -3.20 27.48 -25.06
CA GLY A 5 -2.10 27.25 -24.12
C GLY A 5 -2.10 25.79 -23.71
N ILE A 6 -1.07 25.03 -24.10
CA ILE A 6 -0.78 23.70 -23.57
C ILE A 6 -0.49 23.92 -22.08
N GLN A 7 -1.48 23.68 -21.23
CA GLN A 7 -1.23 23.51 -19.79
C GLN A 7 -0.40 22.23 -19.63
N LEU A 8 0.89 22.42 -19.46
CA LEU A 8 1.77 21.36 -18.95
C LEU A 8 1.29 21.03 -17.53
N THR A 9 0.37 20.10 -17.41
CA THR A 9 0.01 19.53 -16.11
C THR A 9 1.23 18.75 -15.63
N THR A 10 2.00 19.34 -14.74
CA THR A 10 3.09 18.66 -14.05
C THR A 10 2.47 17.50 -13.27
N SER A 11 2.69 16.29 -13.76
CA SER A 11 2.32 15.08 -13.02
C SER A 11 3.26 14.94 -11.82
N PHE A 12 2.71 14.75 -10.64
CA PHE A 12 3.47 14.48 -9.43
C PHE A 12 4.07 13.08 -9.48
N HIS A 13 5.32 12.96 -9.03
CA HIS A 13 5.93 11.67 -8.79
C HIS A 13 5.29 11.01 -7.58
N LEU A 14 4.58 9.91 -7.81
CA LEU A 14 3.76 9.22 -6.83
C LEU A 14 4.44 7.92 -6.37
N SER A 15 4.67 7.79 -5.05
CA SER A 15 5.14 6.55 -4.45
C SER A 15 3.99 5.81 -3.76
N GLY A 16 3.78 4.54 -4.12
CA GLY A 16 2.85 3.64 -3.45
C GLY A 16 3.46 3.06 -2.17
N ILE A 17 2.72 3.07 -1.07
CA ILE A 17 3.14 2.51 0.21
C ILE A 17 2.17 1.41 0.62
N ILE A 18 2.69 0.22 0.87
CA ILE A 18 1.91 -0.93 1.31
C ILE A 18 2.39 -1.35 2.70
N PRO A 19 1.65 -1.01 3.75
CA PRO A 19 1.98 -1.40 5.11
C PRO A 19 1.53 -2.84 5.37
N VAL A 20 2.48 -3.71 5.65
CA VAL A 20 2.25 -5.09 6.09
C VAL A 20 2.64 -5.25 7.55
N ALA A 21 3.77 -4.68 7.95
CA ALA A 21 4.22 -4.75 9.34
C ALA A 21 3.36 -3.88 10.26
N GLY A 22 3.19 -4.34 11.50
CA GLY A 22 2.43 -3.63 12.52
C GLY A 22 0.92 -3.84 12.46
N GLN A 23 0.44 -4.77 11.66
CA GLN A 23 -0.94 -5.27 11.73
C GLN A 23 -1.15 -6.04 13.03
N LYS A 24 -2.30 -5.83 13.66
CA LYS A 24 -2.72 -6.65 14.78
C LYS A 24 -3.07 -8.04 14.27
N LEU A 25 -2.24 -9.02 14.61
CA LEU A 25 -2.44 -10.40 14.17
C LEU A 25 -3.71 -11.00 14.80
N ASP A 26 -4.51 -11.65 13.98
CA ASP A 26 -5.57 -12.55 14.44
C ASP A 26 -5.00 -13.99 14.46
N PHE A 27 -4.87 -14.58 15.65
CA PHE A 27 -4.33 -15.93 15.82
C PHE A 27 -5.22 -17.04 15.25
N ASN A 28 -6.41 -16.70 14.72
CA ASN A 28 -7.24 -17.66 13.99
C ASN A 28 -6.73 -17.87 12.55
N PHE A 29 -5.83 -17.03 12.04
CA PHE A 29 -5.17 -17.29 10.76
C PHE A 29 -4.03 -18.29 10.90
N PRO A 30 -3.89 -19.23 9.95
CA PRO A 30 -2.81 -20.22 9.97
C PRO A 30 -1.45 -19.65 9.52
N TRP A 31 -1.44 -18.48 8.88
CA TRP A 31 -0.27 -17.74 8.39
C TRP A 31 -0.51 -16.24 8.46
N HIS A 32 0.46 -15.48 7.99
CA HIS A 32 0.36 -14.01 8.00
C HIS A 32 -0.84 -13.52 7.17
N ASP A 33 -1.62 -12.61 7.72
CA ASP A 33 -2.88 -12.12 7.18
C ASP A 33 -2.78 -11.44 5.80
N CYS A 34 -1.64 -10.82 5.47
CA CYS A 34 -1.42 -10.25 4.13
C CYS A 34 -1.32 -11.30 3.00
N LEU A 35 -1.11 -12.58 3.34
CA LEU A 35 -1.04 -13.71 2.41
C LEU A 35 -2.37 -14.47 2.28
N GLN A 36 -3.47 -13.91 2.78
CA GLN A 36 -4.78 -14.53 2.63
C GLN A 36 -5.19 -14.59 1.16
N PRO A 37 -5.70 -15.74 0.70
CA PRO A 37 -6.28 -15.85 -0.64
C PRO A 37 -7.60 -15.09 -0.70
N ILE A 38 -7.72 -14.23 -1.69
CA ILE A 38 -8.91 -13.39 -1.95
C ILE A 38 -9.58 -13.73 -3.29
N GLY A 39 -8.99 -14.65 -4.04
CA GLY A 39 -9.46 -15.16 -5.31
C GLY A 39 -8.58 -16.31 -5.76
N GLU A 40 -8.88 -16.90 -6.91
CA GLU A 40 -8.08 -17.97 -7.49
C GLU A 40 -6.67 -17.47 -7.78
N ASN A 41 -5.66 -18.10 -7.14
CA ASN A 41 -4.26 -17.72 -7.25
C ASN A 41 -3.97 -16.22 -6.96
N TYR A 42 -4.79 -15.58 -6.12
CA TYR A 42 -4.72 -14.15 -5.84
C TYR A 42 -4.67 -13.86 -4.33
N LEU A 43 -3.62 -13.17 -3.90
CA LEU A 43 -3.39 -12.85 -2.50
C LEU A 43 -3.74 -11.39 -2.17
N ALA A 44 -4.09 -11.14 -0.92
CA ALA A 44 -4.42 -9.81 -0.42
C ALA A 44 -3.30 -8.77 -0.68
N VAL A 45 -2.03 -9.14 -0.48
CA VAL A 45 -0.89 -8.26 -0.76
C VAL A 45 -0.73 -7.97 -2.26
N GLU A 46 -1.04 -8.93 -3.14
CA GLU A 46 -1.01 -8.72 -4.59
C GLU A 46 -2.06 -7.70 -5.03
N ARG A 47 -3.25 -7.74 -4.42
CA ARG A 47 -4.29 -6.74 -4.68
C ARG A 47 -3.83 -5.33 -4.32
N ALA A 48 -3.17 -5.15 -3.17
CA ALA A 48 -2.66 -3.84 -2.77
C ALA A 48 -1.56 -3.33 -3.74
N VAL A 49 -0.70 -4.22 -4.24
CA VAL A 49 0.29 -3.88 -5.28
C VAL A 49 -0.40 -3.46 -6.57
N TRP A 50 -1.42 -4.21 -6.98
CA TRP A 50 -2.21 -3.89 -8.17
C TRP A 50 -2.95 -2.56 -8.02
N GLU A 51 -3.49 -2.27 -6.85
CA GLU A 51 -4.12 -0.98 -6.55
C GLU A 51 -3.14 0.19 -6.71
N CYS A 52 -1.91 0.07 -6.19
CA CYS A 52 -0.87 1.08 -6.38
C CYS A 52 -0.54 1.28 -7.88
N ALA A 53 -0.47 0.20 -8.65
CA ALA A 53 -0.26 0.27 -10.10
C ALA A 53 -1.45 0.96 -10.80
N CYS A 54 -2.68 0.62 -10.44
CA CYS A 54 -3.90 1.26 -10.92
C CYS A 54 -3.95 2.75 -10.57
N ALA A 55 -3.48 3.14 -9.39
CA ALA A 55 -3.38 4.54 -8.95
C ALA A 55 -2.34 5.36 -9.72
N GLY A 56 -1.43 4.69 -10.44
CA GLY A 56 -0.37 5.32 -11.23
C GLY A 56 0.90 5.60 -10.46
N CYS A 57 1.16 4.87 -9.39
CA CYS A 57 2.42 4.94 -8.67
C CYS A 57 3.60 4.63 -9.59
N GLU A 58 4.73 5.29 -9.36
CA GLU A 58 5.96 5.10 -10.12
C GLU A 58 6.92 4.16 -9.43
N THR A 59 6.77 4.02 -8.13
CA THR A 59 7.49 3.08 -7.28
C THR A 59 6.54 2.52 -6.22
N ILE A 60 6.76 1.28 -5.78
CA ILE A 60 5.94 0.64 -4.73
C ILE A 60 6.87 0.19 -3.61
N TRP A 61 6.51 0.50 -2.37
CA TRP A 61 7.28 0.25 -1.17
C TRP A 61 6.48 -0.60 -0.21
N ILE A 62 6.85 -1.88 -0.07
CA ILE A 62 6.19 -2.83 0.84
C ILE A 62 6.95 -2.83 2.15
N VAL A 63 6.31 -2.36 3.20
CA VAL A 63 6.89 -2.29 4.54
C VAL A 63 6.49 -3.54 5.32
N CYS A 64 7.43 -4.43 5.55
CA CYS A 64 7.17 -5.73 6.16
C CYS A 64 8.28 -6.12 7.17
N HIS A 65 8.05 -7.18 7.93
CA HIS A 65 9.08 -7.78 8.76
C HIS A 65 9.98 -8.71 7.93
N ASP A 66 11.22 -8.92 8.41
CA ASP A 66 12.23 -9.72 7.70
C ASP A 66 11.82 -11.20 7.53
N ASP A 67 10.99 -11.72 8.42
CA ASP A 67 10.49 -13.09 8.40
C ASP A 67 9.46 -13.34 7.29
N ILE A 68 8.63 -12.36 6.98
CA ILE A 68 7.59 -12.48 5.94
C ILE A 68 8.06 -11.96 4.57
N GLN A 69 9.07 -11.08 4.54
CA GLN A 69 9.58 -10.47 3.32
C GLN A 69 9.94 -11.48 2.23
N PRO A 70 10.67 -12.59 2.51
CA PRO A 70 11.04 -13.56 1.48
C PRO A 70 9.84 -14.19 0.80
N LEU A 71 8.76 -14.46 1.55
CA LEU A 71 7.53 -15.06 1.01
C LEU A 71 6.78 -14.08 0.11
N ILE A 72 6.67 -12.81 0.53
CA ILE A 72 6.04 -11.76 -0.27
C ILE A 72 6.84 -11.54 -1.56
N ARG A 73 8.17 -11.43 -1.45
CA ARG A 73 9.05 -11.22 -2.60
C ARG A 73 9.05 -12.42 -3.55
N HIS A 74 9.03 -13.64 -3.03
CA HIS A 74 8.89 -14.84 -3.84
C HIS A 74 7.62 -14.81 -4.68
N ARG A 75 6.54 -14.27 -4.14
CA ARG A 75 5.23 -14.22 -4.80
C ARG A 75 5.12 -13.06 -5.81
N LEU A 76 5.61 -11.88 -5.47
CA LEU A 76 5.44 -10.63 -6.24
C LEU A 76 6.60 -10.33 -7.19
N GLY A 77 7.82 -10.79 -6.87
CA GLY A 77 9.02 -10.36 -7.58
C GLY A 77 9.42 -8.92 -7.29
N ASP A 78 10.13 -8.31 -8.22
CA ASP A 78 10.74 -7.00 -8.03
C ASP A 78 10.03 -5.88 -8.85
N PHE A 79 8.97 -6.20 -9.59
CA PHE A 79 8.22 -5.21 -10.37
C PHE A 79 6.79 -5.67 -10.69
N VAL A 80 5.94 -4.71 -11.03
CA VAL A 80 4.59 -4.90 -11.57
C VAL A 80 4.45 -4.07 -12.85
N GLN A 81 3.61 -4.51 -13.79
CA GLN A 81 3.36 -3.74 -15.02
C GLN A 81 2.30 -2.68 -14.82
N ASP A 82 2.45 -1.54 -15.51
CA ASP A 82 1.46 -0.46 -15.49
C ASP A 82 0.20 -0.86 -16.27
N PRO A 83 -0.99 -0.92 -15.64
CA PRO A 83 -2.23 -1.38 -16.27
C PRO A 83 -2.61 -0.63 -17.54
N LEU A 84 -2.37 0.68 -17.60
CA LEU A 84 -2.73 1.48 -18.78
C LEU A 84 -1.88 1.17 -20.02
N LYS A 85 -0.69 0.61 -19.83
CA LYS A 85 0.20 0.26 -20.95
C LYS A 85 0.09 -1.21 -21.35
N TYR A 86 -0.45 -2.02 -20.46
CA TYR A 86 -0.69 -3.44 -20.74
C TYR A 86 -1.83 -3.64 -21.76
N ASP A 87 -2.89 -2.84 -21.67
CA ASP A 87 -4.06 -2.91 -22.58
C ASP A 87 -3.81 -2.32 -23.99
N LEU A 88 -2.65 -1.70 -24.21
CA LEU A 88 -2.30 -1.28 -25.55
C LEU A 88 -2.12 -2.51 -26.45
N PRO A 89 -2.77 -2.54 -27.65
CA PRO A 89 -2.71 -3.70 -28.53
C PRO A 89 -1.26 -4.09 -28.81
N ARG A 90 -0.81 -5.23 -28.28
CA ARG A 90 0.56 -5.76 -28.36
C ARG A 90 1.14 -5.78 -29.79
N LYS A 91 0.28 -5.78 -30.81
CA LYS A 91 0.70 -5.81 -32.22
C LYS A 91 1.27 -4.49 -32.75
N ARG A 92 1.18 -3.38 -32.00
CA ARG A 92 1.61 -2.03 -32.46
C ARG A 92 2.57 -1.30 -31.54
N ALA A 93 2.79 -1.78 -30.31
CA ALA A 93 3.72 -1.13 -29.40
C ALA A 93 4.99 -1.98 -29.29
N PRO A 94 6.19 -1.43 -29.61
CA PRO A 94 7.44 -2.08 -29.30
C PRO A 94 7.53 -2.35 -27.80
N LYS A 95 8.19 -3.44 -27.37
CA LYS A 95 8.44 -3.78 -25.93
C LYS A 95 9.03 -2.62 -25.11
N GLN A 96 9.61 -1.62 -25.76
CA GLN A 96 10.13 -0.37 -25.16
C GLN A 96 9.06 0.53 -24.52
N PHE A 97 7.77 0.26 -24.73
CA PHE A 97 6.67 1.03 -24.13
C PHE A 97 6.02 0.34 -22.93
N GLU A 98 6.44 -0.87 -22.57
CA GLU A 98 6.01 -1.51 -21.34
C GLU A 98 6.64 -0.76 -20.16
N ARG A 99 5.79 -0.14 -19.34
CA ARG A 99 6.23 0.53 -18.12
C ARG A 99 6.15 -0.45 -16.97
N THR A 100 7.30 -0.85 -16.46
CA THR A 100 7.40 -1.60 -15.22
C THR A 100 7.54 -0.65 -14.03
N ILE A 101 6.81 -0.96 -12.95
CA ILE A 101 6.84 -0.23 -11.69
C ILE A 101 7.66 -1.07 -10.71
N PRO A 102 8.82 -0.58 -10.23
CA PRO A 102 9.65 -1.34 -9.31
C PRO A 102 9.01 -1.47 -7.93
N ILE A 103 9.21 -2.63 -7.31
CA ILE A 103 8.77 -2.96 -5.95
C ILE A 103 9.99 -3.01 -5.03
N TYR A 104 9.95 -2.27 -3.94
CA TYR A 104 10.98 -2.23 -2.91
C TYR A 104 10.45 -2.79 -1.60
N TYR A 105 11.23 -3.67 -0.98
CA TYR A 105 10.90 -4.30 0.29
C TYR A 105 11.66 -3.60 1.41
N VAL A 106 10.92 -3.06 2.36
CA VAL A 106 11.45 -2.21 3.42
C VAL A 106 11.26 -2.91 4.76
N PRO A 107 12.33 -3.47 5.35
CA PRO A 107 12.25 -4.04 6.68
C PRO A 107 12.12 -2.94 7.74
N ILE A 108 11.23 -3.11 8.71
CA ILE A 108 11.15 -2.20 9.84
C ILE A 108 12.41 -2.33 10.71
N HIS A 109 13.00 -1.19 11.03
CA HIS A 109 14.19 -1.16 11.87
C HIS A 109 13.90 -1.80 13.24
N PRO A 110 14.78 -2.70 13.77
CA PRO A 110 14.54 -3.41 15.04
C PRO A 110 14.22 -2.50 16.23
N LYS A 111 14.81 -1.29 16.29
CA LYS A 111 14.50 -0.30 17.32
C LYS A 111 13.06 0.23 17.27
N ASP A 112 12.42 0.20 16.09
CA ASP A 112 11.05 0.66 15.90
C ASP A 112 10.04 -0.44 16.17
N ARG A 113 10.40 -1.72 15.98
CA ARG A 113 9.56 -2.88 16.33
C ARG A 113 9.10 -2.87 17.79
N ASP A 114 9.99 -2.44 18.69
CA ASP A 114 9.69 -2.40 20.13
C ASP A 114 8.92 -1.15 20.56
N LYS A 115 8.86 -0.10 19.73
CA LYS A 115 8.34 1.20 20.13
C LYS A 115 7.12 1.68 19.35
N ARG A 116 6.98 1.26 18.10
CA ARG A 116 6.04 1.86 17.15
C ARG A 116 5.54 0.86 16.11
N ASP A 117 5.47 -0.41 16.47
CA ASP A 117 5.04 -1.44 15.52
C ASP A 117 3.51 -1.36 15.31
N CYS A 118 3.11 -0.47 14.41
CA CYS A 118 1.72 -0.29 14.00
C CYS A 118 1.63 0.04 12.51
N LEU A 119 0.49 -0.24 11.88
CA LEU A 119 0.28 0.02 10.45
C LEU A 119 0.53 1.48 10.07
N GLY A 120 0.07 2.41 10.89
CA GLY A 120 0.29 3.83 10.63
C GLY A 120 1.77 4.20 10.62
N TRP A 121 2.58 3.61 11.51
CA TRP A 121 4.04 3.81 11.45
C TRP A 121 4.63 3.18 10.19
N SER A 122 4.16 2.02 9.76
CA SER A 122 4.63 1.38 8.53
C SER A 122 4.36 2.25 7.30
N VAL A 123 3.20 2.89 7.21
CA VAL A 123 2.92 3.88 6.15
C VAL A 123 3.94 5.01 6.18
N LEU A 124 4.16 5.62 7.35
CA LEU A 124 5.10 6.73 7.48
C LEU A 124 6.56 6.29 7.26
N TYR A 125 6.92 5.09 7.70
CA TYR A 125 8.26 4.56 7.53
C TYR A 125 8.58 4.27 6.05
N GLY A 126 7.62 3.72 5.31
CA GLY A 126 7.73 3.53 3.87
C GLY A 126 7.90 4.84 3.12
N ALA A 127 7.09 5.86 3.44
CA ALA A 127 7.21 7.19 2.86
C ALA A 127 8.56 7.85 3.18
N LEU A 128 9.01 7.75 4.42
CA LEU A 128 10.32 8.27 4.84
C LEU A 128 11.47 7.58 4.10
N THR A 129 11.41 6.25 3.97
CA THR A 129 12.44 5.46 3.31
C THR A 129 12.49 5.78 1.82
N SER A 130 11.34 5.87 1.15
CA SER A 130 11.28 6.22 -0.26
C SER A 130 11.85 7.63 -0.52
N TYR A 131 11.53 8.60 0.34
CA TYR A 131 12.09 9.95 0.27
C TYR A 131 13.63 9.94 0.42
N TRP A 132 14.15 9.29 1.48
CA TRP A 132 15.58 9.30 1.77
C TRP A 132 16.39 8.57 0.71
N LEU A 133 15.94 7.42 0.24
CA LEU A 133 16.62 6.67 -0.81
C LEU A 133 16.63 7.45 -2.12
N SER A 134 15.49 8.00 -2.53
CA SER A 134 15.40 8.80 -3.76
C SER A 134 16.28 10.05 -3.68
N LYS A 135 16.37 10.71 -2.53
CA LYS A 135 17.26 11.85 -2.32
C LYS A 135 18.75 11.47 -2.37
N THR A 136 19.08 10.28 -1.89
CA THR A 136 20.49 9.81 -1.81
C THR A 136 20.97 9.29 -3.16
N ILE A 137 20.10 8.65 -3.92
CA ILE A 137 20.42 8.10 -5.25
C ILE A 137 20.12 9.18 -6.30
N SER A 138 21.15 9.83 -6.79
CA SER A 138 21.06 11.02 -7.65
C SER A 138 20.26 10.86 -8.96
N LYS A 139 19.96 9.62 -9.37
CA LYS A 139 19.17 9.33 -10.58
C LYS A 139 17.68 9.11 -10.31
N TRP A 140 17.26 9.09 -9.04
CA TRP A 140 15.89 8.86 -8.67
C TRP A 140 15.15 10.17 -8.45
N VAL A 141 13.89 10.18 -8.84
CA VAL A 141 13.01 11.33 -8.59
C VAL A 141 12.47 11.23 -7.18
N VAL A 142 12.58 12.31 -6.42
CA VAL A 142 12.02 12.38 -5.07
C VAL A 142 10.50 12.41 -5.18
N PRO A 143 9.77 11.59 -4.40
CA PRO A 143 8.32 11.60 -4.43
C PRO A 143 7.74 12.94 -3.98
N ASP A 144 6.80 13.46 -4.75
CA ASP A 144 6.02 14.66 -4.41
C ASP A 144 4.86 14.31 -3.50
N LYS A 145 4.34 13.07 -3.64
CA LYS A 145 3.14 12.59 -2.98
C LYS A 145 3.19 11.07 -2.79
N TYR A 146 2.44 10.59 -1.82
CA TYR A 146 2.35 9.17 -1.46
C TYR A 146 0.92 8.68 -1.61
N TYR A 147 0.78 7.42 -2.04
CA TYR A 147 -0.47 6.68 -2.05
C TYR A 147 -0.36 5.49 -1.12
N ALA A 148 -1.21 5.40 -0.11
CA ALA A 148 -1.26 4.24 0.79
C ALA A 148 -2.33 3.25 0.32
N ALA A 149 -1.95 1.99 0.12
CA ALA A 149 -2.86 0.87 -0.18
C ALA A 149 -2.70 -0.21 0.89
N PHE A 150 -3.81 -0.77 1.37
CA PHE A 150 -3.80 -1.75 2.45
C PHE A 150 -4.17 -3.15 1.94
N PRO A 151 -3.41 -4.20 2.29
CA PRO A 151 -3.78 -5.58 1.95
C PRO A 151 -5.10 -6.04 2.59
N TYR A 152 -5.49 -5.41 3.68
CA TYR A 152 -6.60 -5.85 4.54
C TYR A 152 -7.97 -5.30 4.15
N GLY A 153 -8.02 -4.34 3.23
CA GLY A 153 -9.27 -3.80 2.68
C GLY A 153 -9.52 -4.38 1.28
N ILE A 154 -10.59 -5.12 1.09
CA ILE A 154 -10.90 -5.79 -0.18
C ILE A 154 -12.01 -5.06 -0.90
N TYR A 155 -11.71 -4.60 -2.10
CA TYR A 155 -12.58 -3.98 -3.09
C TYR A 155 -11.90 -4.05 -4.46
N ASP A 156 -12.61 -3.73 -5.52
CA ASP A 156 -12.05 -3.74 -6.88
C ASP A 156 -11.03 -2.60 -7.07
N PRO A 157 -9.73 -2.91 -7.19
CA PRO A 157 -8.68 -1.90 -7.34
C PRO A 157 -8.73 -1.16 -8.68
N THR A 158 -9.40 -1.69 -9.69
CA THR A 158 -9.52 -1.06 -11.02
C THR A 158 -10.37 0.21 -10.99
N LEU A 159 -11.24 0.36 -9.99
CA LEU A 159 -12.04 1.56 -9.77
C LEU A 159 -11.20 2.83 -9.57
N VAL A 160 -9.92 2.68 -9.22
CA VAL A 160 -8.99 3.80 -9.03
C VAL A 160 -8.46 4.35 -10.37
N ILE A 161 -8.44 3.55 -11.44
CA ILE A 161 -7.86 3.92 -12.75
C ILE A 161 -8.38 5.25 -13.30
N PRO A 162 -9.69 5.54 -13.31
CA PRO A 162 -10.21 6.82 -13.82
C PRO A 162 -9.72 8.05 -13.05
N TYR A 163 -9.21 7.86 -11.85
CA TYR A 163 -8.77 8.92 -10.94
C TYR A 163 -7.25 9.19 -10.99
N ARG A 164 -6.48 8.43 -11.77
CA ARG A 164 -4.99 8.56 -11.82
C ARG A 164 -4.49 9.99 -11.97
N SER A 165 -5.07 10.77 -12.89
CA SER A 165 -4.67 12.15 -13.12
C SER A 165 -4.94 13.07 -11.91
N LYS A 166 -5.98 12.77 -11.14
CA LYS A 166 -6.30 13.50 -9.91
C LYS A 166 -5.38 13.04 -8.76
N ILE A 167 -5.12 11.74 -8.66
CA ILE A 167 -4.21 11.16 -7.68
C ILE A 167 -2.80 11.71 -7.84
N SER A 168 -2.29 11.80 -9.08
CA SER A 168 -0.97 12.37 -9.39
C SER A 168 -0.97 13.91 -9.55
N SER A 169 -1.88 14.59 -8.89
CA SER A 169 -1.98 16.06 -8.85
C SER A 169 -1.84 16.59 -7.41
N LYS A 170 -1.92 17.90 -7.22
CA LYS A 170 -1.97 18.54 -5.89
C LYS A 170 -3.22 18.19 -5.08
N LYS A 171 -4.27 17.71 -5.76
CA LYS A 171 -5.56 17.42 -5.12
C LYS A 171 -5.48 16.22 -4.21
N ASP A 172 -6.12 16.29 -3.06
CA ASP A 172 -6.27 15.15 -2.17
C ASP A 172 -7.15 14.08 -2.82
N PHE A 173 -6.86 12.83 -2.50
CA PHE A 173 -7.65 11.71 -2.96
C PHE A 173 -7.84 10.70 -1.84
N HIS A 174 -9.04 10.18 -1.72
CA HIS A 174 -9.34 9.08 -0.82
C HIS A 174 -10.44 8.17 -1.36
N VAL A 175 -10.35 6.90 -0.98
CA VAL A 175 -11.39 5.91 -1.18
C VAL A 175 -12.32 5.93 0.02
N SER A 176 -13.61 5.72 -0.21
CA SER A 176 -14.64 5.69 0.84
C SER A 176 -15.67 4.60 0.55
N PHE A 177 -16.23 4.05 1.61
CA PHE A 177 -17.33 3.10 1.58
C PHE A 177 -18.33 3.46 2.66
N ASP A 178 -19.60 3.65 2.29
CA ASP A 178 -20.69 4.06 3.20
C ASP A 178 -20.28 5.27 4.07
N GLY A 179 -19.63 6.26 3.46
CA GLY A 179 -19.14 7.45 4.14
C GLY A 179 -17.92 7.24 5.03
N LYS A 180 -17.45 6.02 5.22
CA LYS A 180 -16.27 5.69 6.01
C LYS A 180 -14.98 5.77 5.16
N THR A 181 -13.89 6.11 5.81
CA THR A 181 -12.56 6.27 5.21
C THR A 181 -11.49 5.73 6.18
N ILE A 182 -10.23 5.93 5.87
CA ILE A 182 -9.11 5.68 6.80
C ILE A 182 -9.30 6.40 8.15
N LYS A 183 -10.00 7.54 8.19
CA LYS A 183 -10.32 8.27 9.43
C LYS A 183 -11.34 7.56 10.31
N ASN A 184 -11.95 6.50 9.81
CA ASN A 184 -12.87 5.64 10.56
C ASN A 184 -12.23 4.26 10.83
N ASN A 185 -10.91 4.17 10.73
CA ASN A 185 -10.14 2.95 10.95
C ASN A 185 -10.39 1.85 9.89
N GLU A 186 -10.88 2.24 8.69
CA GLU A 186 -11.06 1.30 7.58
C GLU A 186 -9.81 1.25 6.69
N TYR A 187 -9.52 0.11 6.12
CA TYR A 187 -8.35 -0.12 5.27
C TYR A 187 -8.61 0.34 3.82
N LEU A 188 -8.84 1.63 3.64
CA LEU A 188 -9.17 2.26 2.37
C LEU A 188 -8.02 3.12 1.86
N GLY A 189 -7.79 3.11 0.55
CA GLY A 189 -6.70 3.82 -0.08
C GLY A 189 -6.83 5.34 0.04
N PHE A 190 -5.71 6.04 0.23
CA PHE A 190 -5.67 7.49 0.30
C PHE A 190 -4.31 8.05 -0.10
N THR A 191 -4.28 9.35 -0.41
CA THR A 191 -3.04 10.08 -0.66
C THR A 191 -2.68 11.00 0.50
N PHE A 192 -1.40 11.24 0.68
CA PHE A 192 -0.88 12.22 1.64
C PHE A 192 0.42 12.83 1.11
N ASP A 193 0.72 14.03 1.57
CA ASP A 193 1.90 14.78 1.19
C ASP A 193 2.93 14.89 2.34
N ALA A 194 3.96 15.71 2.15
CA ALA A 194 5.00 15.92 3.13
C ALA A 194 4.50 16.67 4.39
N GLU A 195 3.45 17.47 4.29
CA GLU A 195 2.86 18.19 5.43
C GLU A 195 2.04 17.24 6.28
N ASP A 196 1.19 16.45 5.66
CA ASP A 196 0.43 15.38 6.31
C ASP A 196 1.37 14.39 7.00
N PHE A 197 2.47 14.00 6.32
CA PHE A 197 3.51 13.16 6.91
C PHE A 197 4.09 13.73 8.20
N LYS A 198 4.46 15.03 8.19
CA LYS A 198 5.04 15.69 9.36
C LYS A 198 4.07 15.68 10.54
N GLU A 199 2.80 15.99 10.29
CA GLU A 199 1.79 16.04 11.34
C GLU A 199 1.46 14.65 11.88
N ALA A 200 1.25 13.65 11.02
CA ALA A 200 1.03 12.27 11.44
C ALA A 200 2.21 11.72 12.26
N ARG A 201 3.45 12.02 11.85
CA ARG A 201 4.66 11.68 12.62
C ARG A 201 4.71 12.37 13.98
N ARG A 202 4.25 13.62 14.06
CA ARG A 202 4.17 14.38 15.32
C ARG A 202 3.17 13.75 16.26
N ILE A 203 2.01 13.31 15.76
CA ILE A 203 0.98 12.61 16.55
C ILE A 203 1.58 11.36 17.18
N ILE A 204 2.18 10.46 16.38
CA ILE A 204 2.82 9.24 16.90
C ILE A 204 3.88 9.56 17.96
N ARG A 205 4.68 10.61 17.75
CA ARG A 205 5.72 10.99 18.73
C ARG A 205 5.13 11.53 20.02
N LYS A 206 4.08 12.32 19.94
CA LYS A 206 3.44 12.96 21.10
C LYS A 206 2.70 11.91 21.94
N GLU A 207 1.93 11.05 21.31
CA GLU A 207 1.17 10.01 22.02
C GLU A 207 2.09 8.93 22.58
N GLY A 208 3.11 8.52 21.84
CA GLY A 208 4.10 7.56 22.31
C GLY A 208 4.99 8.07 23.47
N THR A 209 5.03 9.40 23.72
CA THR A 209 5.71 9.99 24.87
C THR A 209 4.75 10.39 25.99
N GLY A 210 3.49 10.68 25.69
CA GLY A 210 2.49 11.15 26.64
C GLY A 210 2.12 10.11 27.68
N GLU A 211 1.95 8.87 27.29
CA GLU A 211 1.69 7.75 28.22
C GLU A 211 2.87 7.45 29.17
N PHE A 212 4.07 7.93 28.84
CA PHE A 212 5.26 7.80 29.68
C PHE A 212 5.53 9.02 30.56
N ALA A 213 4.87 10.14 30.31
CA ALA A 213 5.11 11.39 31.05
C ALA A 213 4.40 11.44 32.41
N ASP A 214 3.36 10.66 32.60
CA ASP A 214 2.59 10.60 33.86
C ASP A 214 3.18 9.59 34.88
N TYR A 215 4.23 8.90 34.52
CA TYR A 215 4.96 8.05 35.47
C TYR A 215 6.09 8.82 36.13
N ASP A 216 5.85 9.24 37.34
CA ASP A 216 6.81 9.89 38.26
C ASP A 216 7.95 8.97 38.71
N ALA A 217 8.48 8.15 37.82
CA ALA A 217 9.55 7.25 38.18
C ALA A 217 10.63 7.14 37.12
N PRO A 218 11.90 7.20 37.53
CA PRO A 218 13.05 6.87 36.69
C PRO A 218 13.13 5.40 36.31
N LYS A 219 12.11 4.61 36.65
CA LYS A 219 12.02 3.20 36.32
C LYS A 219 11.53 3.03 34.89
N ARG A 220 12.40 2.49 34.07
CA ARG A 220 12.04 2.05 32.72
C ARG A 220 10.87 1.07 32.84
N ILE A 221 9.75 1.43 32.23
CA ILE A 221 8.59 0.51 32.13
C ILE A 221 9.06 -0.80 31.52
N PRO A 222 8.72 -1.95 32.10
CA PRO A 222 9.04 -3.25 31.55
C PRO A 222 8.64 -3.35 30.08
N ARG A 223 9.41 -4.11 29.31
CA ARG A 223 9.21 -4.23 27.85
C ARG A 223 7.79 -4.69 27.51
N GLU A 224 7.24 -5.53 28.35
CA GLU A 224 5.89 -6.09 28.27
C GLU A 224 4.79 -5.03 28.44
N GLU A 225 5.00 -4.06 29.31
CA GLU A 225 4.05 -2.96 29.57
C GLU A 225 4.11 -1.84 28.53
N ARG A 226 5.12 -1.84 27.65
CA ARG A 226 5.25 -0.87 26.53
C ARG A 226 4.35 -1.23 25.35
N TRP A 227 3.57 -2.27 25.45
CA TRP A 227 2.75 -2.79 24.35
C TRP A 227 1.59 -1.86 23.97
N SER A 228 1.09 -1.04 24.88
CA SER A 228 0.04 -0.07 24.58
C SER A 228 0.45 0.97 23.52
N ALA A 229 1.74 1.32 23.45
CA ALA A 229 2.27 2.23 22.44
C ALA A 229 2.39 1.64 21.03
N ARG A 230 2.17 0.34 20.84
CA ARG A 230 2.29 -0.34 19.55
C ARG A 230 1.05 -0.26 18.68
N PHE A 231 -0.12 -0.10 19.28
CA PHE A 231 -1.39 -0.21 18.59
C PHE A 231 -2.09 1.13 18.45
N PHE A 232 -1.45 2.07 17.75
CA PHE A 232 -2.15 3.28 17.32
C PHE A 232 -3.14 2.91 16.22
N GLU A 233 -4.39 3.24 16.45
CA GLU A 233 -5.42 3.14 15.44
C GLU A 233 -5.17 4.15 14.32
N LEU A 234 -5.54 3.78 13.09
CA LEU A 234 -5.26 4.57 11.91
C LEU A 234 -5.99 5.93 11.92
N ASP A 235 -7.21 5.97 12.48
CA ASP A 235 -8.01 7.19 12.65
C ASP A 235 -7.27 8.27 13.45
N LYS A 236 -6.56 7.88 14.51
CA LYS A 236 -5.78 8.81 15.34
C LYS A 236 -4.58 9.37 14.58
N ILE A 237 -3.87 8.52 13.84
CA ILE A 237 -2.65 8.90 13.14
C ILE A 237 -2.97 9.77 11.91
N PHE A 238 -3.94 9.35 11.10
CA PHE A 238 -4.31 10.02 9.84
C PHE A 238 -5.46 11.02 9.99
N LYS A 239 -5.79 11.41 11.21
CA LYS A 239 -6.76 12.48 11.51
C LYS A 239 -6.45 13.78 10.77
N CYS A 240 -5.16 14.09 10.60
CA CYS A 240 -4.67 15.31 9.98
C CYS A 240 -4.73 15.31 8.44
N VAL A 241 -4.85 14.13 7.80
CA VAL A 241 -4.82 14.03 6.34
C VAL A 241 -6.00 14.78 5.73
N LYS A 242 -5.70 15.61 4.73
CA LYS A 242 -6.71 16.33 3.95
C LYS A 242 -7.51 15.35 3.11
N MET A 243 -8.82 15.49 3.05
CA MET A 243 -9.73 14.62 2.30
C MET A 243 -10.91 15.42 1.72
N GLU A 244 -10.60 16.56 1.08
CA GLU A 244 -11.62 17.51 0.65
C GLU A 244 -11.85 17.51 -0.87
N ASP A 245 -10.81 17.18 -1.65
CA ASP A 245 -10.83 17.42 -3.09
C ASP A 245 -11.47 16.30 -3.92
N THR A 246 -11.04 15.05 -3.72
CA THR A 246 -11.44 13.93 -4.59
C THR A 246 -11.76 12.70 -3.77
N ARG A 247 -13.02 12.27 -3.87
CA ARG A 247 -13.54 11.07 -3.23
C ARG A 247 -13.91 10.04 -4.29
N LEU A 248 -13.51 8.79 -4.06
CA LEU A 248 -14.00 7.61 -4.76
C LEU A 248 -14.89 6.82 -3.80
N GLU A 249 -16.20 6.84 -4.01
CA GLU A 249 -17.13 5.95 -3.30
C GLU A 249 -17.17 4.61 -4.00
N ILE A 250 -16.80 3.54 -3.28
CA ILE A 250 -16.79 2.18 -3.83
C ILE A 250 -18.11 1.47 -3.52
N PRO A 251 -18.57 0.56 -4.43
CA PRO A 251 -19.87 -0.09 -4.29
C PRO A 251 -19.89 -1.20 -3.22
N TRP A 252 -18.76 -1.79 -2.90
CA TRP A 252 -18.61 -2.85 -1.90
C TRP A 252 -17.22 -2.84 -1.28
N TYR A 253 -17.12 -3.32 -0.05
CA TYR A 253 -15.89 -3.36 0.72
C TYR A 253 -15.96 -4.44 1.79
N TYR A 254 -14.86 -5.15 2.01
CA TYR A 254 -14.69 -6.11 3.09
C TYR A 254 -13.37 -5.84 3.82
N ASN A 255 -13.45 -5.78 5.13
CA ASN A 255 -12.29 -5.71 6.00
C ASN A 255 -11.88 -7.15 6.38
N ILE A 256 -10.76 -7.63 5.84
CA ILE A 256 -10.24 -8.97 6.08
C ILE A 256 -9.09 -9.00 7.10
N GLY A 257 -8.86 -7.93 7.85
CA GLY A 257 -7.85 -7.88 8.91
C GLY A 257 -8.13 -8.81 10.09
N ASN A 258 -9.20 -9.61 10.03
CA ASN A 258 -9.52 -10.67 10.99
C ASN A 258 -10.23 -11.84 10.28
N TRP A 259 -10.24 -13.01 10.95
CA TRP A 259 -10.85 -14.23 10.41
C TRP A 259 -12.33 -14.08 10.05
N GLN A 260 -13.11 -13.38 10.87
CA GLN A 260 -14.53 -13.20 10.60
C GLN A 260 -14.79 -12.37 9.35
N GLY A 261 -14.00 -11.32 9.14
CA GLY A 261 -14.06 -10.50 7.93
C GLY A 261 -13.73 -11.30 6.67
N LEU A 262 -12.65 -12.09 6.71
CA LEU A 262 -12.29 -12.99 5.61
C LEU A 262 -13.40 -14.00 5.31
N LYS A 263 -13.94 -14.65 6.34
CA LYS A 263 -15.04 -15.59 6.19
C LYS A 263 -16.27 -14.94 5.55
N THR A 264 -16.59 -13.71 5.94
CA THR A 264 -17.72 -12.96 5.36
C THR A 264 -17.46 -12.66 3.89
N PHE A 265 -16.24 -12.24 3.52
CA PHE A 265 -15.86 -12.00 2.14
C PHE A 265 -15.95 -13.27 1.29
N LEU A 266 -15.34 -14.38 1.72
CA LEU A 266 -15.34 -15.66 1.00
C LEU A 266 -16.74 -16.28 0.86
N GLY A 267 -17.67 -15.93 1.73
CA GLY A 267 -19.08 -16.35 1.65
C GLY A 267 -20.00 -15.38 0.90
N SER A 268 -19.45 -14.29 0.35
CA SER A 268 -20.21 -13.30 -0.43
C SER A 268 -20.26 -13.66 -1.92
N ASP A 269 -21.13 -12.97 -2.66
CA ASP A 269 -21.21 -13.09 -4.13
C ASP A 269 -20.11 -12.28 -4.85
N PHE A 270 -19.28 -11.56 -4.11
CA PHE A 270 -18.18 -10.76 -4.67
C PHE A 270 -16.91 -11.60 -4.79
N SER A 271 -16.27 -11.49 -5.94
CA SER A 271 -14.99 -12.10 -6.21
C SER A 271 -14.05 -11.13 -6.90
N LEU A 272 -12.77 -11.38 -6.83
CA LEU A 272 -11.73 -10.64 -7.54
C LEU A 272 -10.91 -11.62 -8.35
N ASP A 273 -10.76 -11.31 -9.64
CA ASP A 273 -9.87 -12.03 -10.52
C ASP A 273 -8.45 -11.46 -10.41
N ARG A 274 -7.48 -12.37 -10.38
CA ARG A 274 -6.07 -11.97 -10.45
C ARG A 274 -5.81 -11.35 -11.83
N PRO A 275 -5.14 -10.19 -11.91
CA PRO A 275 -4.68 -9.67 -13.20
C PRO A 275 -3.85 -10.71 -13.96
N ALA A 276 -3.83 -10.62 -15.30
CA ALA A 276 -3.15 -11.58 -16.16
C ALA A 276 -1.73 -11.91 -15.67
N GLY A 277 -1.30 -13.14 -15.88
CA GLY A 277 -0.17 -13.76 -15.18
C GLY A 277 1.17 -13.02 -15.20
N ASP A 278 1.44 -12.26 -16.26
CA ASP A 278 2.69 -11.51 -16.45
C ASP A 278 2.63 -10.07 -15.89
N VAL A 279 1.48 -9.62 -15.40
CA VAL A 279 1.28 -8.25 -14.87
C VAL A 279 1.74 -8.14 -13.42
N LEU A 280 1.37 -9.11 -12.58
CA LEU A 280 1.78 -9.19 -11.19
C LEU A 280 2.90 -10.22 -11.03
N GLY A 281 4.14 -9.75 -11.12
CA GLY A 281 5.31 -10.52 -10.74
C GLY A 281 5.39 -11.90 -11.41
N TYR A 282 5.92 -11.93 -12.59
CA TYR A 282 6.23 -13.18 -13.22
C TYR A 282 7.52 -13.75 -12.63
N HIS A 283 7.42 -14.89 -11.93
CA HIS A 283 8.60 -15.66 -11.57
C HIS A 283 8.84 -16.74 -12.62
N GLU A 284 10.03 -16.77 -13.16
CA GLU A 284 10.53 -17.86 -14.01
C GLU A 284 10.35 -19.25 -13.37
N TRP A 285 10.20 -19.30 -12.05
CA TRP A 285 9.92 -20.52 -11.29
C TRP A 285 8.61 -21.20 -11.63
N ASN A 286 7.62 -20.47 -12.13
CA ASN A 286 6.38 -21.07 -12.61
C ASN A 286 6.55 -21.77 -13.95
N MET A 287 7.71 -21.61 -14.60
CA MET A 287 8.05 -22.26 -15.88
C MET A 287 8.86 -23.55 -15.71
N ILE A 288 9.34 -23.84 -14.50
CA ILE A 288 10.00 -25.10 -14.21
C ILE A 288 8.92 -26.17 -14.01
N GLY A 289 8.48 -26.79 -15.10
CA GLY A 289 7.51 -27.87 -15.06
C GLY A 289 6.36 -27.77 -16.06
N VAL A 290 6.24 -26.70 -16.80
CA VAL A 290 5.38 -26.66 -17.98
C VAL A 290 6.26 -26.94 -19.19
N ASP A 291 6.54 -28.22 -19.44
CA ASP A 291 7.03 -28.65 -20.73
C ASP A 291 6.00 -28.21 -21.77
N ASN A 292 6.40 -27.30 -22.65
CA ASN A 292 5.61 -26.93 -23.80
C ASN A 292 5.45 -28.16 -24.71
N GLU A 293 4.39 -28.95 -24.49
CA GLU A 293 3.97 -30.04 -25.40
C GLU A 293 3.33 -29.51 -26.70
N GLU A 294 3.36 -28.19 -26.95
CA GLU A 294 2.73 -27.60 -28.14
C GLU A 294 3.69 -27.32 -29.31
N ASP A 295 4.95 -27.77 -29.25
CA ASP A 295 5.86 -27.72 -30.41
C ASP A 295 6.25 -29.14 -30.87
N LYS A 296 5.24 -29.94 -31.28
CA LYS A 296 5.44 -31.12 -32.15
C LYS A 296 4.43 -31.18 -33.26
#